data_2dabbc28fef31319ba96f553256baefb
#
_entry.id   2dabbc28fef31319ba96f553256baefb
#
_cell.length_a   1.000
_cell.length_b   1.000
_cell.length_c   1.000
_cell.angle_alpha   90.00
_cell.angle_beta   90.00
_cell.angle_gamma   90.00
#
_symmetry.space_group_name_H-M   'P 1'
#
loop_
_entity.id
_entity.type
_entity.pdbx_description
1 polymer ?
#
loop_
_entity_poly.entity_id
_entity_poly.type
_entity_poly.pdbx_seq_one_letter_code
_entity_poly.pdbx_strand_id
1 'polypeptide(L)'
;MKLAATLMPFLLLGACNGAEQGNPVQTEAFDGIAASETVYLTGTEPFWSAELANGEAVYKTPENIDGLRFPTSRFAGLNGVAFSGMADGQRFDATVTPGECSDGMSDRTYPFTVTLLLGEEQRTGCAWTDLQPYSGPETP
;
A
#
# COMPACT_ATOMS: atom_id res chain seq x y z
N MET A 1 -45.02 60.97 39.28
CA MET A 1 -43.75 60.28 39.08
C MET A 1 -44.06 58.83 38.67
N LYS A 2 -43.89 58.51 37.41
CA LYS A 2 -44.16 57.16 36.87
C LYS A 2 -42.85 56.54 36.50
N LEU A 3 -42.43 55.48 37.23
CA LEU A 3 -41.29 54.64 36.86
C LEU A 3 -41.75 53.66 35.81
N ALA A 4 -41.18 53.74 34.64
CA ALA A 4 -41.33 52.72 33.58
C ALA A 4 -40.23 51.67 33.76
N ALA A 5 -40.66 50.45 34.08
CA ALA A 5 -39.80 49.30 34.10
C ALA A 5 -39.71 48.70 32.68
N THR A 6 -38.52 48.78 32.10
CA THR A 6 -38.24 48.16 30.78
C THR A 6 -37.83 46.71 30.97
N LEU A 7 -38.66 45.77 30.54
CA LEU A 7 -38.37 44.37 30.46
C LEU A 7 -37.46 44.10 29.23
N MET A 8 -36.30 43.60 29.44
CA MET A 8 -35.38 43.17 28.40
C MET A 8 -35.58 41.66 28.15
N PRO A 9 -35.89 41.20 26.92
CA PRO A 9 -35.98 39.76 26.67
C PRO A 9 -34.57 39.15 26.53
N PHE A 10 -34.33 38.13 27.33
CA PHE A 10 -33.13 37.28 27.24
C PHE A 10 -33.27 36.34 26.03
N LEU A 11 -32.51 36.57 24.98
CA LEU A 11 -32.35 35.61 23.87
C LEU A 11 -31.45 34.45 24.33
N LEU A 12 -32.04 33.27 24.52
CA LEU A 12 -31.33 32.03 24.67
C LEU A 12 -30.81 31.58 23.28
N LEU A 13 -29.55 31.78 23.00
CA LEU A 13 -28.88 31.13 21.89
C LEU A 13 -28.70 29.65 22.25
N GLY A 14 -29.53 28.78 21.65
CA GLY A 14 -29.32 27.34 21.68
C GLY A 14 -28.07 27.00 20.88
N ALA A 15 -27.01 26.57 21.56
CA ALA A 15 -25.86 25.95 20.94
C ALA A 15 -26.27 24.56 20.41
N CYS A 16 -26.39 24.43 19.10
CA CYS A 16 -26.44 23.13 18.46
C CYS A 16 -25.07 22.44 18.61
N ASN A 17 -24.92 21.60 19.61
CA ASN A 17 -23.88 20.57 19.64
C ASN A 17 -24.24 19.50 18.63
N GLY A 18 -23.89 19.72 17.36
CA GLY A 18 -23.79 18.65 16.38
C GLY A 18 -22.58 17.80 16.75
N ALA A 19 -22.80 16.72 17.49
CA ALA A 19 -21.82 15.66 17.60
C ALA A 19 -21.77 14.97 16.24
N GLU A 20 -20.85 15.40 15.37
CA GLU A 20 -20.44 14.60 14.23
C GLU A 20 -19.75 13.36 14.79
N GLN A 21 -20.47 12.25 14.80
CA GLN A 21 -19.89 10.92 14.94
C GLN A 21 -19.18 10.63 13.60
N GLY A 22 -18.03 11.28 13.38
CA GLY A 22 -17.11 10.88 12.33
C GLY A 22 -16.65 9.47 12.64
N ASN A 23 -16.82 8.54 11.68
CA ASN A 23 -16.08 7.28 11.71
C ASN A 23 -14.62 7.61 12.03
N PRO A 24 -13.97 6.84 12.93
CA PRO A 24 -12.55 7.05 13.19
C PRO A 24 -11.82 6.90 11.85
N VAL A 25 -11.28 8.01 11.34
CA VAL A 25 -10.38 7.96 10.18
C VAL A 25 -9.21 7.09 10.62
N GLN A 26 -8.99 5.97 9.91
CA GLN A 26 -7.84 5.12 10.17
C GLN A 26 -6.58 5.93 9.91
N THR A 27 -5.88 6.30 10.97
CA THR A 27 -4.68 7.13 10.92
C THR A 27 -3.40 6.33 11.19
N GLU A 28 -3.55 5.04 11.52
CA GLU A 28 -2.42 4.17 11.77
C GLU A 28 -1.84 3.65 10.44
N ALA A 29 -0.50 3.61 10.39
CA ALA A 29 0.20 3.04 9.25
C ALA A 29 -0.08 1.54 9.15
N PHE A 30 -0.14 1.03 7.92
CA PHE A 30 -0.30 -0.40 7.64
C PHE A 30 0.84 -1.21 8.26
N ASP A 31 0.52 -2.18 9.07
CA ASP A 31 1.44 -3.05 9.81
C ASP A 31 1.39 -4.53 9.37
N GLY A 32 0.56 -4.85 8.37
CA GLY A 32 0.38 -6.21 7.87
C GLY A 32 1.60 -6.82 7.16
N ILE A 33 2.64 -6.04 6.86
CA ILE A 33 3.95 -6.49 6.40
C ILE A 33 5.00 -5.77 7.26
N ALA A 34 5.74 -6.52 8.06
CA ALA A 34 6.80 -5.94 8.89
C ALA A 34 7.98 -5.44 8.04
N ALA A 35 8.70 -4.44 8.55
CA ALA A 35 9.86 -3.88 7.85
C ALA A 35 11.02 -4.88 7.67
N SER A 36 11.04 -5.94 8.49
CA SER A 36 12.04 -7.01 8.43
C SER A 36 11.68 -8.14 7.45
N GLU A 37 10.44 -8.18 6.95
CA GLU A 37 10.03 -9.19 5.98
C GLU A 37 10.66 -8.93 4.61
N THR A 38 11.09 -10.01 3.96
CA THR A 38 11.43 -9.99 2.54
C THR A 38 10.16 -10.05 1.73
N VAL A 39 9.95 -9.09 0.84
CA VAL A 39 8.77 -9.02 -0.03
C VAL A 39 9.13 -9.48 -1.42
N TYR A 40 8.39 -10.44 -1.94
CA TYR A 40 8.53 -10.99 -3.28
C TYR A 40 7.37 -10.52 -4.15
N LEU A 41 7.71 -10.06 -5.35
CA LEU A 41 6.76 -9.59 -6.35
C LEU A 41 6.86 -10.44 -7.60
N THR A 42 5.73 -10.68 -8.27
CA THR A 42 5.70 -11.37 -9.56
C THR A 42 4.60 -10.83 -10.46
N GLY A 43 4.88 -10.73 -11.76
CA GLY A 43 3.91 -10.38 -12.78
C GLY A 43 4.08 -11.24 -14.01
N THR A 44 3.04 -11.37 -14.82
CA THR A 44 2.98 -12.34 -15.95
C THR A 44 2.84 -11.70 -17.32
N GLU A 45 2.43 -10.43 -17.41
CA GLU A 45 2.23 -9.76 -18.70
C GLU A 45 2.76 -8.32 -18.67
N PRO A 46 4.03 -8.11 -19.02
CA PRO A 46 5.10 -9.08 -19.28
C PRO A 46 5.57 -9.79 -18.03
N PHE A 47 6.37 -10.85 -18.17
CA PHE A 47 6.98 -11.53 -17.03
C PHE A 47 8.03 -10.63 -16.37
N TRP A 48 7.91 -10.47 -15.07
CA TRP A 48 8.87 -9.78 -14.22
C TRP A 48 8.77 -10.30 -12.78
N SER A 49 9.81 -10.12 -12.04
CA SER A 49 9.81 -10.37 -10.59
C SER A 49 10.70 -9.37 -9.87
N ALA A 50 10.47 -9.20 -8.57
CA ALA A 50 11.36 -8.44 -7.72
C ALA A 50 11.43 -9.05 -6.32
N GLU A 51 12.57 -8.90 -5.68
CA GLU A 51 12.80 -9.20 -4.28
C GLU A 51 13.20 -7.91 -3.58
N LEU A 52 12.52 -7.59 -2.49
CA LEU A 52 12.68 -6.36 -1.73
C LEU A 52 13.07 -6.72 -0.29
N ALA A 53 14.29 -6.44 0.08
CA ALA A 53 14.83 -6.73 1.40
C ALA A 53 15.91 -5.72 1.80
N ASN A 54 15.97 -5.36 3.07
CA ASN A 54 17.06 -4.57 3.65
C ASN A 54 17.36 -3.25 2.91
N GLY A 55 16.32 -2.59 2.35
CA GLY A 55 16.49 -1.33 1.62
C GLY A 55 17.05 -1.49 0.20
N GLU A 56 17.00 -2.68 -0.35
CA GLU A 56 17.45 -3.00 -1.72
C GLU A 56 16.35 -3.75 -2.48
N ALA A 57 16.26 -3.51 -3.78
CA ALA A 57 15.49 -4.31 -4.71
C ALA A 57 16.40 -5.09 -5.65
N VAL A 58 15.98 -6.30 -6.01
CA VAL A 58 16.53 -7.08 -7.11
C VAL A 58 15.42 -7.31 -8.11
N TYR A 59 15.42 -6.55 -9.19
CA TYR A 59 14.41 -6.62 -10.23
C TYR A 59 14.89 -7.49 -11.39
N LYS A 60 14.07 -8.46 -11.81
CA LYS A 60 14.39 -9.47 -12.83
C LYS A 60 13.37 -9.48 -13.96
N THR A 61 13.86 -9.74 -15.16
CA THR A 61 13.05 -10.02 -16.34
C THR A 61 13.61 -11.25 -17.08
N PRO A 62 12.90 -11.82 -18.05
CA PRO A 62 13.43 -12.91 -18.86
C PRO A 62 14.73 -12.57 -19.59
N GLU A 63 14.94 -11.29 -19.94
CA GLU A 63 16.15 -10.76 -20.59
C GLU A 63 17.30 -10.53 -19.60
N ASN A 64 16.98 -10.39 -18.30
CA ASN A 64 17.96 -10.19 -17.24
C ASN A 64 17.61 -11.03 -16.02
N ILE A 65 17.95 -12.30 -16.06
CA ILE A 65 17.67 -13.28 -15.01
C ILE A 65 18.54 -13.07 -13.75
N ASP A 66 19.73 -12.47 -13.89
CA ASP A 66 20.60 -12.14 -12.75
C ASP A 66 20.05 -10.98 -11.94
N GLY A 67 19.26 -10.14 -12.57
CA GLY A 67 18.55 -9.04 -11.96
C GLY A 67 19.36 -7.75 -11.87
N LEU A 68 18.61 -6.67 -11.78
CA LEU A 68 19.13 -5.33 -11.53
C LEU A 68 18.96 -5.00 -10.05
N ARG A 69 20.07 -4.66 -9.37
CA ARG A 69 20.09 -4.28 -7.96
C ARG A 69 20.13 -2.78 -7.80
N PHE A 70 19.29 -2.25 -6.92
CA PHE A 70 19.26 -0.83 -6.61
C PHE A 70 18.69 -0.57 -5.22
N PRO A 71 19.09 0.52 -4.56
CA PRO A 71 18.52 0.89 -3.26
C PRO A 71 17.07 1.31 -3.38
N THR A 72 16.26 0.99 -2.36
CA THR A 72 14.88 1.40 -2.24
C THR A 72 14.59 2.00 -0.88
N SER A 73 13.64 2.93 -0.85
CA SER A 73 12.98 3.38 0.37
C SER A 73 11.65 2.67 0.54
N ARG A 74 11.24 2.44 1.79
CA ARG A 74 9.98 1.81 2.17
C ARG A 74 9.09 2.82 2.87
N PHE A 75 7.82 2.84 2.47
CA PHE A 75 6.79 3.67 3.11
C PHE A 75 5.57 2.82 3.44
N ALA A 76 5.15 2.79 4.70
CA ALA A 76 3.90 2.18 5.12
C ALA A 76 2.78 3.23 5.05
N GLY A 77 1.86 3.05 4.10
CA GLY A 77 0.67 3.88 3.96
C GLY A 77 -0.49 3.38 4.84
N LEU A 78 -1.70 3.79 4.53
CA LEU A 78 -2.88 3.34 5.28
C LEU A 78 -3.34 1.92 4.89
N ASN A 79 -3.14 1.54 3.64
CA ASN A 79 -3.71 0.31 3.07
C ASN A 79 -2.65 -0.65 2.51
N GLY A 80 -1.38 -0.37 2.71
CA GLY A 80 -0.31 -1.18 2.17
C GLY A 80 1.06 -0.54 2.31
N VAL A 81 2.05 -1.13 1.65
CA VAL A 81 3.45 -0.73 1.69
C VAL A 81 3.90 -0.33 0.29
N ALA A 82 4.61 0.78 0.19
CA ALA A 82 5.24 1.22 -1.05
C ALA A 82 6.77 1.10 -0.95
N PHE A 83 7.39 0.75 -2.07
CA PHE A 83 8.83 0.72 -2.25
C PHE A 83 9.20 1.57 -3.44
N SER A 84 10.13 2.51 -3.26
CA SER A 84 10.52 3.45 -4.30
C SER A 84 12.04 3.45 -4.50
N GLY A 85 12.47 3.47 -5.75
CA GLY A 85 13.87 3.51 -6.13
C GLY A 85 14.06 3.89 -7.59
N MET A 86 15.32 3.78 -8.06
CA MET A 86 15.68 4.03 -9.45
C MET A 86 16.30 2.77 -10.05
N ALA A 87 15.61 2.16 -11.00
CA ALA A 87 16.02 0.98 -11.72
C ALA A 87 16.65 1.38 -13.06
N ASP A 88 17.97 1.45 -13.14
CA ASP A 88 18.72 1.83 -14.34
C ASP A 88 18.21 3.15 -14.95
N GLY A 89 18.08 4.19 -14.12
CA GLY A 89 17.60 5.50 -14.54
C GLY A 89 16.09 5.63 -14.71
N GLN A 90 15.34 4.55 -14.56
CA GLN A 90 13.89 4.56 -14.56
C GLN A 90 13.33 4.54 -13.13
N ARG A 91 12.26 5.27 -12.91
CA ARG A 91 11.55 5.23 -11.64
C ARG A 91 10.95 3.84 -11.41
N PHE A 92 11.17 3.30 -10.24
CA PHE A 92 10.56 2.06 -9.74
C PHE A 92 9.74 2.39 -8.51
N ASP A 93 8.41 2.28 -8.62
CA ASP A 93 7.49 2.43 -7.49
C ASP A 93 6.56 1.21 -7.44
N ALA A 94 6.74 0.38 -6.44
CA ALA A 94 5.90 -0.79 -6.19
C ALA A 94 5.02 -0.55 -4.98
N THR A 95 3.71 -0.69 -5.14
CA THR A 95 2.72 -0.62 -4.04
C THR A 95 2.11 -2.00 -3.83
N VAL A 96 2.30 -2.54 -2.63
CA VAL A 96 1.80 -3.85 -2.20
C VAL A 96 0.64 -3.65 -1.23
N THR A 97 -0.51 -4.26 -1.56
CA THR A 97 -1.74 -4.16 -0.78
C THR A 97 -2.30 -5.54 -0.44
N PRO A 98 -2.93 -5.73 0.73
CA PRO A 98 -3.60 -6.99 1.07
C PRO A 98 -4.69 -7.32 0.06
N GLY A 99 -4.78 -8.57 -0.33
CA GLY A 99 -5.82 -9.07 -1.21
C GLY A 99 -5.40 -10.38 -1.86
N GLU A 100 -6.32 -11.31 -1.95
CA GLU A 100 -6.11 -12.56 -2.64
C GLU A 100 -5.79 -12.29 -4.12
N CYS A 101 -4.68 -12.84 -4.60
CA CYS A 101 -4.15 -12.61 -5.94
C CYS A 101 -3.84 -13.93 -6.63
N SER A 102 -4.32 -14.07 -7.87
CA SER A 102 -3.93 -15.14 -8.79
C SER A 102 -3.03 -14.58 -9.88
N ASP A 103 -1.95 -15.29 -10.21
CA ASP A 103 -1.08 -14.91 -11.34
C ASP A 103 -1.68 -15.27 -12.71
N GLY A 104 -2.85 -15.94 -12.74
CA GLY A 104 -3.55 -16.35 -13.95
C GLY A 104 -2.90 -17.52 -14.70
N MET A 105 -1.82 -18.10 -14.20
CA MET A 105 -1.05 -19.16 -14.86
C MET A 105 -0.84 -20.39 -13.99
N SER A 106 -0.60 -20.21 -12.69
CA SER A 106 -0.42 -21.30 -11.74
C SER A 106 -1.66 -21.49 -10.86
N ASP A 107 -1.73 -22.61 -10.13
CA ASP A 107 -2.76 -22.86 -9.11
C ASP A 107 -2.40 -22.22 -7.77
N ARG A 108 -1.52 -21.22 -7.78
CA ARG A 108 -1.09 -20.47 -6.59
C ARG A 108 -2.07 -19.36 -6.27
N THR A 109 -2.24 -19.13 -4.97
CA THR A 109 -2.95 -17.96 -4.43
C THR A 109 -2.01 -17.20 -3.53
N TYR A 110 -1.85 -15.92 -3.82
CA TYR A 110 -0.95 -15.02 -3.14
C TYR A 110 -1.72 -14.11 -2.18
N PRO A 111 -1.15 -13.74 -1.02
CA PRO A 111 -1.85 -12.93 -0.01
C PRO A 111 -1.92 -11.45 -0.35
N PHE A 112 -1.13 -10.97 -1.31
CA PHE A 112 -1.05 -9.57 -1.67
C PHE A 112 -1.11 -9.35 -3.18
N THR A 113 -1.59 -8.17 -3.56
CA THR A 113 -1.49 -7.64 -4.92
C THR A 113 -0.36 -6.62 -4.99
N VAL A 114 0.23 -6.42 -6.16
CA VAL A 114 1.20 -5.37 -6.41
C VAL A 114 0.84 -4.56 -7.65
N THR A 115 0.98 -3.25 -7.54
CA THR A 115 1.02 -2.34 -8.68
C THR A 115 2.43 -1.77 -8.77
N LEU A 116 3.10 -1.98 -9.88
CA LEU A 116 4.43 -1.48 -10.19
C LEU A 116 4.34 -0.38 -11.24
N LEU A 117 4.86 0.79 -10.94
CA LEU A 117 5.16 1.83 -11.93
C LEU A 117 6.66 1.76 -12.25
N LEU A 118 6.98 1.39 -13.49
CA LEU A 118 8.35 1.34 -14.01
C LEU A 118 8.51 2.39 -15.11
N GLY A 119 9.15 3.51 -14.79
CA GLY A 119 9.12 4.68 -15.64
C GLY A 119 7.68 5.20 -15.77
N GLU A 120 7.13 5.20 -16.98
CA GLU A 120 5.73 5.56 -17.27
C GLU A 120 4.81 4.34 -17.45
N GLU A 121 5.38 3.12 -17.42
CA GLU A 121 4.64 1.88 -17.59
C GLU A 121 4.11 1.36 -16.27
N GLN A 122 2.80 1.14 -16.20
CA GLN A 122 2.16 0.49 -15.05
C GLN A 122 2.01 -1.01 -15.31
N ARG A 123 2.44 -1.81 -14.34
CA ARG A 123 2.32 -3.27 -14.32
C ARG A 123 1.59 -3.72 -13.07
N THR A 124 0.90 -4.83 -13.16
CA THR A 124 0.22 -5.45 -12.01
C THR A 124 0.76 -6.85 -11.80
N GLY A 125 0.58 -7.35 -10.59
CA GLY A 125 1.00 -8.69 -10.24
C GLY A 125 0.58 -9.09 -8.84
N CYS A 126 1.17 -10.17 -8.36
CA CYS A 126 0.96 -10.70 -7.03
C CYS A 126 2.21 -10.52 -6.17
N ALA A 127 2.00 -10.58 -4.85
CA ALA A 127 3.09 -10.50 -3.89
C ALA A 127 2.90 -11.44 -2.70
N TRP A 128 4.00 -11.80 -2.08
CA TRP A 128 4.05 -12.57 -0.83
C TRP A 128 5.28 -12.17 -0.03
N THR A 129 5.39 -12.68 1.18
CA THR A 129 6.58 -12.47 2.01
C THR A 129 7.14 -13.80 2.51
N ASP A 130 8.33 -13.77 3.08
CA ASP A 130 8.95 -14.93 3.73
C ASP A 130 8.11 -15.44 4.92
N LEU A 131 7.35 -14.56 5.59
CA LEU A 131 6.46 -14.93 6.70
C LEU A 131 5.01 -15.17 6.26
N GLN A 132 4.60 -14.68 5.10
CA GLN A 132 3.25 -14.81 4.54
C GLN A 132 3.34 -15.36 3.11
N PRO A 133 3.65 -16.66 2.96
CA PRO A 133 3.87 -17.28 1.67
C PRO A 133 2.56 -17.45 0.86
N TYR A 134 2.69 -17.69 -0.43
CA TYR A 134 1.57 -18.13 -1.25
C TYR A 134 1.13 -19.55 -0.85
N SER A 135 -0.11 -19.90 -1.17
CA SER A 135 -0.64 -21.26 -1.11
C SER A 135 -0.66 -21.90 -2.49
N GLY A 136 -0.61 -23.23 -2.55
CA GLY A 136 -0.61 -24.00 -3.80
C GLY A 136 0.73 -24.66 -4.09
N PRO A 137 0.92 -25.24 -5.31
CA PRO A 137 2.10 -26.02 -5.66
C PRO A 137 3.36 -25.17 -5.75
N GLU A 138 4.50 -25.75 -5.39
CA GLU A 138 5.81 -25.07 -5.50
C GLU A 138 6.26 -24.92 -6.96
N THR A 139 5.87 -25.85 -7.83
CA THR A 139 6.10 -25.77 -9.27
C THR A 139 4.80 -25.42 -9.99
N PRO A 140 4.81 -24.41 -10.87
CA PRO A 140 3.65 -24.04 -11.67
C PRO A 140 3.28 -25.08 -12.68
#